data_45b4f4131d369021effeaccd4aac6de6
#
_entry.id   45b4f4131d369021effeaccd4aac6de6
#
_cell.length_a   1.000
_cell.length_b   1.000
_cell.length_c   1.000
_cell.angle_alpha   90.00
_cell.angle_beta   90.00
_cell.angle_gamma   90.00
#
_symmetry.space_group_name_H-M   'P 1'
#
loop_
_entity.id
_entity.type
_entity.pdbx_description
1 polymer ?
#
loop_
_entity_poly.entity_id
_entity_poly.type
_entity_poly.pdbx_seq_one_letter_code
_entity_poly.pdbx_strand_id
1 'polypeptide(L)'
;TIQETKAPKGYLLNEEIFVRQITSKGTTEGVETYNMPTIEEEVIRGDIQLVKYGENNDEPGDSGADIKKPLKDIKFHLTSKTNGDVYTIITDENGFASTKQFGNSERGNLPFDTYTVTEESPYPEYDIIVPFEVTVDEEGKTYSYILRNDTVDAPLSVQKVDKETGKVIPIAGAQFQILDEDKNPITMKVHYPTPMEIDTFETDANGSFTLPEKLEHGSYYLHETKAPEGYLLGIEDIPFVVDQEFDWENPLSITYPDAPAKGKIRVTKTDKET
;
A
#
# COMPACT_ATOMS: atom_id res chain seq x y z
N THR A 1 36.67 -45.67 7.71
CA THR A 1 36.40 -44.22 7.75
C THR A 1 35.03 -43.95 7.18
N ILE A 2 34.34 -42.97 7.73
CA ILE A 2 33.05 -42.47 7.27
C ILE A 2 33.26 -40.97 7.03
N GLN A 3 32.82 -40.49 5.89
CA GLN A 3 32.88 -39.07 5.51
C GLN A 3 31.59 -38.71 4.80
N GLU A 4 31.05 -37.55 5.09
CA GLU A 4 29.95 -37.02 4.33
C GLU A 4 30.42 -36.61 2.94
N THR A 5 29.70 -36.97 1.90
CA THR A 5 30.01 -36.61 0.53
C THR A 5 29.03 -35.62 -0.07
N LYS A 6 27.89 -35.39 0.61
CA LYS A 6 26.85 -34.45 0.21
C LYS A 6 26.02 -34.08 1.42
N ALA A 7 25.95 -32.79 1.74
CA ALA A 7 25.06 -32.28 2.79
C ALA A 7 23.59 -32.32 2.35
N PRO A 8 22.67 -32.42 3.30
CA PRO A 8 21.26 -32.16 3.07
C PRO A 8 21.03 -30.71 2.59
N LYS A 9 19.91 -30.49 1.91
CA LYS A 9 19.58 -29.12 1.46
C LYS A 9 19.46 -28.18 2.67
N GLY A 10 20.17 -27.06 2.62
CA GLY A 10 20.16 -26.04 3.67
C GLY A 10 21.22 -26.22 4.75
N TYR A 11 22.09 -27.21 4.60
CA TYR A 11 23.18 -27.46 5.53
C TYR A 11 24.54 -27.37 4.84
N LEU A 12 25.58 -27.06 5.61
CA LEU A 12 26.95 -27.10 5.17
C LEU A 12 27.46 -28.54 5.18
N LEU A 13 28.33 -28.87 4.22
CA LEU A 13 28.99 -30.17 4.19
C LEU A 13 29.90 -30.32 5.43
N ASN A 14 29.70 -31.37 6.18
CA ASN A 14 30.62 -31.75 7.27
C ASN A 14 31.84 -32.47 6.69
N GLU A 15 32.99 -31.79 6.67
CA GLU A 15 34.24 -32.32 6.12
C GLU A 15 34.97 -33.26 7.07
N GLU A 16 34.45 -33.51 8.28
CA GLU A 16 35.06 -34.35 9.28
C GLU A 16 35.12 -35.81 8.81
N ILE A 17 36.26 -36.46 9.06
CA ILE A 17 36.47 -37.88 8.76
C ILE A 17 36.36 -38.65 10.06
N PHE A 18 35.30 -39.44 10.19
CA PHE A 18 35.07 -40.29 11.33
C PHE A 18 35.78 -41.62 11.14
N VAL A 19 36.72 -41.95 12.03
CA VAL A 19 37.38 -43.26 12.05
C VAL A 19 36.68 -44.14 13.08
N ARG A 20 36.18 -45.28 12.63
CA ARG A 20 35.54 -46.28 13.49
C ARG A 20 36.13 -47.66 13.23
N GLN A 21 36.32 -48.43 14.30
CA GLN A 21 36.81 -49.80 14.22
C GLN A 21 35.66 -50.76 14.54
N ILE A 22 35.41 -51.68 13.62
CA ILE A 22 34.45 -52.76 13.83
C ILE A 22 35.17 -53.90 14.59
N THR A 23 34.67 -54.25 15.76
CA THR A 23 35.23 -55.35 16.57
C THR A 23 34.78 -56.69 16.04
N SER A 24 35.45 -57.76 16.45
CA SER A 24 35.08 -59.16 16.14
C SER A 24 33.70 -59.58 16.64
N LYS A 25 33.11 -58.77 17.55
CA LYS A 25 31.73 -58.97 18.06
C LYS A 25 30.67 -58.20 17.24
N GLY A 26 31.06 -57.54 16.13
CA GLY A 26 30.15 -56.74 15.31
C GLY A 26 29.78 -55.41 15.95
N THR A 27 30.44 -54.96 17.02
CA THR A 27 30.21 -53.67 17.67
C THR A 27 31.27 -52.67 17.23
N THR A 28 30.93 -51.39 17.20
CA THR A 28 31.84 -50.26 16.91
C THR A 28 32.42 -49.79 18.25
N GLU A 29 33.76 -49.67 18.36
CA GLU A 29 34.41 -49.15 19.56
C GLU A 29 33.99 -47.70 19.81
N GLY A 30 33.59 -47.40 21.05
CA GLY A 30 33.15 -46.07 21.47
C GLY A 30 31.72 -45.72 21.11
N VAL A 31 30.94 -46.67 20.55
CA VAL A 31 29.52 -46.48 20.23
C VAL A 31 28.75 -47.65 20.88
N GLU A 32 27.73 -47.34 21.66
CA GLU A 32 26.85 -48.38 22.20
C GLU A 32 26.12 -49.13 21.09
N THR A 33 25.81 -50.41 21.30
CA THR A 33 25.37 -51.35 20.27
C THR A 33 24.12 -50.93 19.48
N TYR A 34 23.38 -49.95 19.96
CA TYR A 34 22.15 -49.42 19.36
C TYR A 34 22.19 -47.92 19.08
N ASN A 35 23.31 -47.21 19.37
CA ASN A 35 23.43 -45.79 19.12
C ASN A 35 24.08 -45.56 17.74
N MET A 36 23.32 -45.03 16.82
CA MET A 36 23.90 -44.48 15.61
C MET A 36 24.75 -43.26 15.97
N PRO A 37 25.98 -43.11 15.43
CA PRO A 37 26.75 -41.91 15.63
C PRO A 37 25.94 -40.73 15.10
N THR A 38 25.76 -39.72 15.94
CA THR A 38 25.11 -38.47 15.57
C THR A 38 26.17 -37.57 14.90
N ILE A 39 25.90 -37.09 13.71
CA ILE A 39 26.67 -36.07 13.03
C ILE A 39 25.85 -34.79 13.12
N GLU A 40 26.44 -33.75 13.68
CA GLU A 40 25.81 -32.43 13.74
C GLU A 40 26.09 -31.69 12.44
N GLU A 41 25.04 -31.20 11.85
CA GLU A 41 25.06 -30.42 10.62
C GLU A 41 24.91 -28.94 10.93
N GLU A 42 25.72 -28.10 10.30
CA GLU A 42 25.58 -26.66 10.40
C GLU A 42 24.61 -26.12 9.33
N VAL A 43 23.58 -25.43 9.77
CA VAL A 43 22.63 -24.80 8.85
C VAL A 43 23.28 -23.63 8.12
N ILE A 44 23.05 -23.51 6.82
CA ILE A 44 23.42 -22.35 6.03
C ILE A 44 22.77 -21.10 6.63
N ARG A 45 23.50 -19.99 6.69
CA ARG A 45 22.99 -18.72 7.18
C ARG A 45 23.33 -17.59 6.23
N GLY A 46 22.47 -16.56 6.23
CA GLY A 46 22.69 -15.34 5.46
C GLY A 46 21.98 -14.14 6.08
N ASP A 47 22.04 -13.01 5.41
CA ASP A 47 21.39 -11.77 5.82
C ASP A 47 20.47 -11.24 4.71
N ILE A 48 19.44 -10.51 5.10
CA ILE A 48 18.60 -9.70 4.21
C ILE A 48 18.78 -8.24 4.64
N GLN A 49 18.98 -7.37 3.65
CA GLN A 49 19.00 -5.92 3.85
C GLN A 49 18.17 -5.25 2.76
N LEU A 50 17.63 -4.09 3.11
CA LEU A 50 16.83 -3.32 2.17
C LEU A 50 16.96 -1.82 2.43
N VAL A 51 16.70 -1.05 1.40
CA VAL A 51 16.60 0.41 1.47
C VAL A 51 15.21 0.79 0.97
N LYS A 52 14.51 1.60 1.75
CA LYS A 52 13.13 2.03 1.50
C LYS A 52 13.06 3.51 1.20
N TYR A 53 12.40 3.82 0.08
CA TYR A 53 12.12 5.19 -0.35
C TYR A 53 10.64 5.36 -0.63
N GLY A 54 10.13 6.58 -0.36
CA GLY A 54 8.87 7.09 -0.90
C GLY A 54 9.12 7.97 -2.13
N GLU A 55 8.12 8.07 -2.99
CA GLU A 55 8.07 9.10 -4.02
C GLU A 55 7.93 10.47 -3.36
N ASN A 56 8.60 11.50 -3.88
CA ASN A 56 8.44 12.86 -3.39
C ASN A 56 7.80 13.70 -4.49
N ASN A 57 6.52 14.02 -4.33
CA ASN A 57 5.77 14.85 -5.26
C ASN A 57 5.84 16.35 -4.91
N ASP A 58 6.50 16.73 -3.78
CA ASP A 58 6.49 18.10 -3.24
C ASP A 58 7.37 19.10 -3.98
N GLU A 59 8.20 18.65 -4.93
CA GLU A 59 9.02 19.54 -5.72
C GLU A 59 8.52 19.56 -7.17
N PRO A 60 7.97 20.68 -7.68
CA PRO A 60 7.66 20.84 -9.10
C PRO A 60 8.98 20.90 -9.86
N GLY A 61 9.43 19.72 -10.21
CA GLY A 61 10.71 19.58 -10.57
C GLY A 61 11.21 19.66 -11.87
N ASP A 62 11.89 20.40 -12.29
CA ASP A 62 12.89 20.40 -13.31
C ASP A 62 13.58 19.04 -13.42
N SER A 63 13.31 18.38 -14.54
CA SER A 63 14.07 17.26 -15.08
C SER A 63 14.15 15.95 -14.29
N GLY A 64 13.05 15.23 -14.09
CA GLY A 64 13.09 13.74 -14.07
C GLY A 64 14.05 13.03 -13.11
N ALA A 65 14.60 13.74 -12.12
CA ALA A 65 15.29 13.14 -11.00
C ALA A 65 14.26 12.87 -9.91
N ASP A 66 13.78 11.62 -9.83
CA ASP A 66 13.01 11.12 -8.71
C ASP A 66 13.71 11.51 -7.41
N ILE A 67 13.23 12.53 -6.72
CA ILE A 67 13.73 12.87 -5.40
C ILE A 67 13.22 11.79 -4.46
N LYS A 68 14.08 10.84 -4.16
CA LYS A 68 13.79 9.71 -3.29
C LYS A 68 13.83 10.18 -1.85
N LYS A 69 12.70 10.18 -1.15
CA LYS A 69 12.61 10.44 0.28
C LYS A 69 12.85 9.13 1.04
N PRO A 70 13.93 8.99 1.82
CA PRO A 70 14.11 7.82 2.67
C PRO A 70 12.95 7.70 3.66
N LEU A 71 12.37 6.51 3.81
CA LEU A 71 11.29 6.24 4.76
C LEU A 71 11.82 5.53 6.00
N LYS A 72 11.78 6.24 7.12
CA LYS A 72 12.17 5.76 8.46
C LYS A 72 11.02 5.00 9.11
N ASP A 73 11.35 4.15 10.10
CA ASP A 73 10.39 3.45 10.97
C ASP A 73 9.42 2.50 10.21
N ILE A 74 9.73 2.17 8.97
CA ILE A 74 9.04 1.10 8.23
C ILE A 74 9.45 -0.23 8.82
N LYS A 75 8.49 -1.08 9.15
CA LYS A 75 8.74 -2.44 9.61
C LYS A 75 8.60 -3.42 8.45
N PHE A 76 9.60 -4.26 8.28
CA PHE A 76 9.54 -5.40 7.38
C PHE A 76 9.50 -6.68 8.18
N HIS A 77 8.47 -7.48 7.96
CA HIS A 77 8.30 -8.78 8.56
C HIS A 77 8.79 -9.86 7.59
N LEU A 78 9.80 -10.61 8.01
CA LEU A 78 10.39 -11.72 7.26
C LEU A 78 9.82 -13.02 7.87
N THR A 79 8.80 -13.57 7.25
CA THR A 79 8.10 -14.77 7.77
C THR A 79 8.68 -16.02 7.13
N SER A 80 9.25 -16.92 7.96
CA SER A 80 9.76 -18.23 7.55
C SER A 80 8.63 -19.09 6.97
N LYS A 81 8.85 -19.66 5.80
CA LYS A 81 7.89 -20.61 5.19
C LYS A 81 7.91 -22.00 5.83
N THR A 82 9.01 -22.35 6.47
CA THR A 82 9.17 -23.69 7.07
C THR A 82 8.47 -23.80 8.42
N ASN A 83 8.60 -22.79 9.29
CA ASN A 83 8.12 -22.88 10.67
C ASN A 83 7.22 -21.71 11.11
N GLY A 84 7.09 -20.67 10.27
CA GLY A 84 6.27 -19.48 10.56
C GLY A 84 6.93 -18.46 11.49
N ASP A 85 8.22 -18.63 11.85
CA ASP A 85 8.94 -17.63 12.64
C ASP A 85 8.98 -16.29 11.90
N VAL A 86 8.80 -15.19 12.62
CA VAL A 86 8.80 -13.84 12.08
C VAL A 86 9.99 -13.05 12.62
N TYR A 87 10.82 -12.56 11.72
CA TYR A 87 11.92 -11.65 12.00
C TYR A 87 11.53 -10.26 11.54
N THR A 88 11.54 -9.27 12.43
CA THR A 88 11.16 -7.89 12.08
C THR A 88 12.38 -7.00 12.04
N ILE A 89 12.64 -6.36 10.89
CA ILE A 89 13.66 -5.34 10.73
C ILE A 89 12.99 -3.98 10.49
N ILE A 90 13.63 -2.89 10.96
CA ILE A 90 13.05 -1.55 10.95
C ILE A 90 14.01 -0.61 10.25
N THR A 91 13.49 0.24 9.37
CA THR A 91 14.31 1.23 8.65
C THR A 91 14.77 2.37 9.54
N ASP A 92 16.01 2.78 9.33
CA ASP A 92 16.62 3.95 9.97
C ASP A 92 16.32 5.26 9.21
N GLU A 93 16.97 6.35 9.59
CA GLU A 93 16.81 7.69 8.98
C GLU A 93 17.22 7.75 7.50
N ASN A 94 17.98 6.77 7.03
CA ASN A 94 18.36 6.62 5.63
C ASN A 94 17.47 5.65 4.86
N GLY A 95 16.39 5.18 5.49
CA GLY A 95 15.52 4.15 4.94
C GLY A 95 16.15 2.76 4.92
N PHE A 96 17.26 2.54 5.63
CA PHE A 96 17.99 1.28 5.62
C PHE A 96 17.55 0.35 6.76
N ALA A 97 17.32 -0.93 6.44
CA ALA A 97 17.06 -2.00 7.41
C ALA A 97 17.85 -3.25 7.05
N SER A 98 18.30 -4.01 8.06
CA SER A 98 19.06 -5.23 7.87
C SER A 98 18.87 -6.21 9.01
N THR A 99 18.90 -7.51 8.72
CA THR A 99 18.89 -8.58 9.73
C THR A 99 20.14 -8.57 10.62
N LYS A 100 21.18 -7.80 10.26
CA LYS A 100 22.32 -7.53 11.13
C LYS A 100 21.96 -6.79 12.42
N GLN A 101 20.71 -6.25 12.52
CA GLN A 101 20.16 -5.75 13.77
C GLN A 101 20.06 -6.86 14.87
N PHE A 102 19.96 -8.13 14.47
CA PHE A 102 19.82 -9.24 15.41
C PHE A 102 21.17 -9.75 15.96
N GLY A 103 22.29 -9.39 15.32
CA GLY A 103 23.63 -9.78 15.74
C GLY A 103 24.67 -9.55 14.66
N ASN A 104 25.94 -9.77 15.04
CA ASN A 104 27.09 -9.59 14.13
C ASN A 104 27.68 -10.95 13.72
N SER A 105 26.84 -11.91 13.35
CA SER A 105 27.33 -13.19 12.84
C SER A 105 27.94 -13.00 11.45
N GLU A 106 29.18 -13.43 11.26
CA GLU A 106 29.83 -13.43 9.94
C GLU A 106 29.14 -14.37 8.94
N ARG A 107 28.48 -15.41 9.46
CA ARG A 107 27.69 -16.37 8.68
C ARG A 107 26.31 -15.85 8.29
N GLY A 108 25.84 -14.75 8.91
CA GLY A 108 24.49 -14.22 8.77
C GLY A 108 23.59 -14.59 9.94
N ASN A 109 22.46 -13.89 10.03
CA ASN A 109 21.55 -14.00 11.18
C ASN A 109 20.29 -14.84 10.88
N LEU A 110 19.95 -15.02 9.59
CA LEU A 110 18.82 -15.86 9.18
C LEU A 110 19.28 -17.26 8.77
N PRO A 111 18.65 -18.33 9.27
CA PRO A 111 18.91 -19.68 8.79
C PRO A 111 18.39 -19.88 7.34
N PHE A 112 18.88 -20.93 6.70
CA PHE A 112 18.37 -21.38 5.41
C PHE A 112 16.85 -21.54 5.44
N ASP A 113 16.15 -20.76 4.62
CA ASP A 113 14.71 -20.85 4.40
C ASP A 113 14.31 -19.93 3.23
N THR A 114 13.04 -19.99 2.87
CA THR A 114 12.37 -18.95 2.07
C THR A 114 11.52 -18.10 2.99
N TYR A 115 11.77 -16.79 2.97
CA TYR A 115 11.07 -15.79 3.78
C TYR A 115 10.11 -14.99 2.92
N THR A 116 8.85 -14.90 3.34
CA THR A 116 7.91 -13.91 2.79
C THR A 116 8.16 -12.58 3.46
N VAL A 117 8.44 -11.55 2.65
CA VAL A 117 8.69 -10.17 3.10
C VAL A 117 7.40 -9.38 2.95
N THR A 118 6.91 -8.82 4.06
CA THR A 118 5.75 -7.91 4.10
C THR A 118 6.13 -6.59 4.77
N GLU A 119 5.40 -5.54 4.47
CA GLU A 119 5.62 -4.19 5.00
C GLU A 119 4.49 -3.78 5.96
N GLU A 120 4.86 -3.10 7.06
CA GLU A 120 3.99 -2.32 7.91
C GLU A 120 4.54 -0.89 7.94
N SER A 121 3.78 0.07 7.42
CA SER A 121 4.21 1.47 7.27
C SER A 121 3.43 2.39 8.22
N PRO A 122 4.11 3.37 8.87
CA PRO A 122 3.44 4.44 9.60
C PRO A 122 2.99 5.59 8.69
N TYR A 123 3.22 5.52 7.38
CA TYR A 123 2.97 6.58 6.40
C TYR A 123 1.73 6.25 5.56
N PRO A 124 0.54 6.75 5.93
CA PRO A 124 -0.69 6.47 5.19
C PRO A 124 -0.74 7.12 3.80
N GLU A 125 0.11 8.12 3.57
CA GLU A 125 0.26 8.80 2.28
C GLU A 125 1.01 7.99 1.22
N TYR A 126 1.54 6.82 1.57
CA TYR A 126 2.22 5.92 0.65
C TYR A 126 1.55 4.56 0.58
N ASP A 127 1.54 3.97 -0.60
CA ASP A 127 1.20 2.55 -0.77
C ASP A 127 2.25 1.67 -0.12
N ILE A 128 1.86 0.45 0.25
CA ILE A 128 2.79 -0.56 0.74
C ILE A 128 3.23 -1.47 -0.41
N ILE A 129 4.40 -2.10 -0.25
CA ILE A 129 4.89 -3.06 -1.26
C ILE A 129 3.99 -4.29 -1.39
N VAL A 130 3.94 -4.85 -2.60
CA VAL A 130 3.42 -6.20 -2.79
C VAL A 130 4.36 -7.19 -2.08
N PRO A 131 3.86 -8.11 -1.24
CA PRO A 131 4.68 -9.13 -0.59
C PRO A 131 5.51 -9.93 -1.60
N PHE A 132 6.78 -10.19 -1.26
CA PHE A 132 7.68 -10.96 -2.11
C PHE A 132 8.50 -11.98 -1.29
N GLU A 133 9.18 -12.89 -1.99
CA GLU A 133 9.91 -13.96 -1.33
C GLU A 133 11.42 -13.82 -1.52
N VAL A 134 12.15 -14.14 -0.47
CA VAL A 134 13.62 -14.21 -0.47
C VAL A 134 14.04 -15.56 0.07
N THR A 135 14.87 -16.29 -0.70
CA THR A 135 15.46 -17.55 -0.23
C THR A 135 16.90 -17.30 0.23
N VAL A 136 17.17 -17.60 1.49
CA VAL A 136 18.52 -17.62 2.06
C VAL A 136 19.09 -19.00 1.82
N ASP A 137 19.96 -19.17 0.82
CA ASP A 137 20.48 -20.45 0.34
C ASP A 137 22.00 -20.50 0.17
N GLU A 138 22.70 -19.37 0.42
CA GLU A 138 24.15 -19.29 0.35
C GLU A 138 24.72 -18.80 1.68
N GLU A 139 25.75 -19.51 2.17
CA GLU A 139 26.43 -19.20 3.42
C GLU A 139 27.09 -17.80 3.39
N GLY A 140 26.81 -16.99 4.42
CA GLY A 140 27.39 -15.64 4.60
C GLY A 140 26.90 -14.59 3.62
N LYS A 141 25.96 -14.93 2.71
CA LYS A 141 25.46 -14.01 1.70
C LYS A 141 24.50 -13.00 2.29
N THR A 142 24.61 -11.75 1.83
CA THR A 142 23.64 -10.69 2.09
C THR A 142 22.80 -10.44 0.84
N TYR A 143 21.48 -10.63 0.97
CA TYR A 143 20.49 -10.37 -0.08
C TYR A 143 20.01 -8.92 0.05
N SER A 144 20.19 -8.11 -0.99
CA SER A 144 19.98 -6.66 -0.94
C SER A 144 18.85 -6.23 -1.88
N TYR A 145 17.93 -5.39 -1.38
CA TYR A 145 16.78 -4.89 -2.12
C TYR A 145 16.66 -3.37 -1.99
N ILE A 146 16.20 -2.73 -3.05
CA ILE A 146 15.76 -1.33 -3.04
C ILE A 146 14.26 -1.34 -3.32
N LEU A 147 13.49 -0.78 -2.40
CA LEU A 147 12.04 -0.78 -2.43
C LEU A 147 11.53 0.66 -2.47
N ARG A 148 10.54 0.92 -3.32
CA ARG A 148 9.88 2.21 -3.46
C ARG A 148 8.40 2.05 -3.14
N ASN A 149 7.82 3.02 -2.44
CA ASN A 149 6.39 3.22 -2.34
C ASN A 149 6.00 4.44 -3.16
N ASP A 150 4.92 4.31 -3.91
CA ASP A 150 4.29 5.41 -4.62
C ASP A 150 3.35 6.17 -3.67
N THR A 151 3.08 7.43 -3.93
CA THR A 151 2.10 8.22 -3.16
C THR A 151 0.68 7.71 -3.42
N VAL A 152 -0.12 7.67 -2.37
CA VAL A 152 -1.55 7.37 -2.49
C VAL A 152 -2.25 8.56 -3.13
N ASP A 153 -2.84 8.34 -4.31
CA ASP A 153 -3.67 9.31 -5.00
C ASP A 153 -4.86 8.62 -5.69
N ALA A 154 -6.02 9.26 -5.72
CA ALA A 154 -7.21 8.68 -6.33
C ALA A 154 -7.96 9.64 -7.25
N PRO A 155 -8.46 9.17 -8.41
CA PRO A 155 -9.43 9.91 -9.19
C PRO A 155 -10.77 9.95 -8.46
N LEU A 156 -11.45 11.11 -8.49
CA LEU A 156 -12.78 11.28 -7.91
C LEU A 156 -13.82 11.55 -9.00
N SER A 157 -14.92 10.80 -8.95
CA SER A 157 -16.13 11.06 -9.71
C SER A 157 -17.31 11.38 -8.79
N VAL A 158 -18.12 12.36 -9.18
CA VAL A 158 -19.33 12.76 -8.44
C VAL A 158 -20.56 12.59 -9.31
N GLN A 159 -21.63 11.99 -8.72
CA GLN A 159 -22.91 11.80 -9.38
C GLN A 159 -24.03 12.45 -8.56
N LYS A 160 -24.85 13.29 -9.19
CA LYS A 160 -26.06 13.86 -8.57
C LYS A 160 -27.19 12.84 -8.52
N VAL A 161 -27.85 12.76 -7.36
CA VAL A 161 -29.02 11.90 -7.18
C VAL A 161 -30.15 12.65 -6.48
N ASP A 162 -31.39 12.29 -6.82
CA ASP A 162 -32.60 12.81 -6.19
C ASP A 162 -32.76 12.20 -4.79
N LYS A 163 -32.84 13.04 -3.78
CA LYS A 163 -32.89 12.64 -2.35
C LYS A 163 -34.13 11.79 -2.01
N GLU A 164 -35.21 11.95 -2.72
CA GLU A 164 -36.47 11.23 -2.44
C GLU A 164 -36.52 9.87 -3.15
N THR A 165 -35.93 9.77 -4.32
CA THR A 165 -36.06 8.58 -5.18
C THR A 165 -34.74 7.79 -5.30
N GLY A 166 -33.63 8.37 -4.95
CA GLY A 166 -32.29 7.81 -5.15
C GLY A 166 -31.86 7.71 -6.61
N LYS A 167 -32.65 8.26 -7.56
CA LYS A 167 -32.33 8.20 -8.98
C LYS A 167 -31.36 9.29 -9.37
N VAL A 168 -30.56 8.99 -10.37
CA VAL A 168 -29.66 9.99 -11.00
C VAL A 168 -30.45 11.20 -11.48
N ILE A 169 -29.91 12.40 -11.25
CA ILE A 169 -30.41 13.66 -11.79
C ILE A 169 -29.59 13.99 -13.04
N PRO A 170 -30.06 13.66 -14.26
CA PRO A 170 -29.30 13.88 -15.48
C PRO A 170 -29.46 15.33 -15.97
N ILE A 171 -28.98 16.29 -15.18
CA ILE A 171 -29.06 17.72 -15.43
C ILE A 171 -27.70 18.35 -15.23
N ALA A 172 -27.24 19.09 -16.23
CA ALA A 172 -26.00 19.86 -16.16
C ALA A 172 -26.14 21.11 -15.27
N GLY A 173 -25.01 21.66 -14.85
CA GLY A 173 -24.93 22.97 -14.24
C GLY A 173 -25.04 23.00 -12.72
N ALA A 174 -25.06 21.87 -12.04
CA ALA A 174 -24.76 21.83 -10.61
C ALA A 174 -23.26 22.10 -10.42
N GLN A 175 -22.91 22.96 -9.45
CA GLN A 175 -21.51 23.36 -9.21
C GLN A 175 -21.06 22.95 -7.83
N PHE A 176 -19.81 22.48 -7.77
CA PHE A 176 -19.18 21.92 -6.58
C PHE A 176 -17.79 22.48 -6.36
N GLN A 177 -17.38 22.51 -5.11
CA GLN A 177 -15.99 22.67 -4.69
C GLN A 177 -15.55 21.45 -3.88
N ILE A 178 -14.28 21.10 -4.01
CA ILE A 178 -13.62 20.21 -3.08
C ILE A 178 -12.91 21.08 -2.05
N LEU A 179 -13.18 20.84 -0.78
CA LEU A 179 -12.55 21.57 0.31
C LEU A 179 -11.57 20.67 1.03
N ASP A 180 -10.44 21.21 1.45
CA ASP A 180 -9.47 20.55 2.33
C ASP A 180 -10.02 20.39 3.77
N GLU A 181 -9.21 19.85 4.68
CA GLU A 181 -9.57 19.67 6.08
C GLU A 181 -9.88 20.97 6.81
N ASP A 182 -9.28 22.09 6.38
CA ASP A 182 -9.48 23.46 6.91
C ASP A 182 -10.65 24.18 6.21
N LYS A 183 -11.38 23.51 5.32
CA LYS A 183 -12.49 24.05 4.52
C LYS A 183 -12.08 25.08 3.48
N ASN A 184 -10.85 25.07 3.01
CA ASN A 184 -10.43 25.89 1.90
C ASN A 184 -10.69 25.16 0.57
N PRO A 185 -11.16 25.85 -0.48
CA PRO A 185 -11.31 25.24 -1.80
C PRO A 185 -9.96 24.84 -2.38
N ILE A 186 -9.89 23.63 -2.94
CA ILE A 186 -8.73 23.13 -3.68
C ILE A 186 -8.80 23.62 -5.11
N THR A 187 -7.68 24.15 -5.61
CA THR A 187 -7.52 24.58 -6.99
C THR A 187 -6.83 23.48 -7.79
N MET A 188 -7.37 23.15 -8.95
CA MET A 188 -6.83 22.14 -9.88
C MET A 188 -6.54 22.74 -11.25
N LYS A 189 -5.58 22.16 -11.97
CA LYS A 189 -5.18 22.57 -13.30
C LYS A 189 -5.94 21.81 -14.38
N VAL A 190 -6.54 22.53 -15.29
CA VAL A 190 -7.11 21.98 -16.53
C VAL A 190 -6.18 22.35 -17.67
N HIS A 191 -5.69 21.34 -18.39
CA HIS A 191 -4.68 21.53 -19.44
C HIS A 191 -5.27 21.75 -20.83
N TYR A 192 -6.51 21.38 -21.08
CA TYR A 192 -7.17 21.45 -22.36
C TYR A 192 -8.59 22.05 -22.24
N PRO A 193 -9.10 22.87 -23.19
CA PRO A 193 -8.45 23.37 -24.42
C PRO A 193 -7.41 24.47 -24.17
N THR A 194 -7.47 25.16 -23.06
CA THR A 194 -6.53 26.20 -22.64
C THR A 194 -6.15 25.95 -21.19
N PRO A 195 -4.87 25.97 -20.85
CA PRO A 195 -4.44 25.81 -19.44
C PRO A 195 -5.10 26.87 -18.56
N MET A 196 -5.76 26.42 -17.50
CA MET A 196 -6.42 27.27 -16.51
C MET A 196 -6.47 26.59 -15.15
N GLU A 197 -6.56 27.35 -14.09
CA GLU A 197 -6.82 26.87 -12.75
C GLU A 197 -8.29 27.05 -12.42
N ILE A 198 -8.90 26.00 -11.85
CA ILE A 198 -10.30 26.00 -11.43
C ILE A 198 -10.41 25.45 -10.01
N ASP A 199 -11.34 26.00 -9.24
CA ASP A 199 -11.74 25.53 -7.91
C ASP A 199 -13.21 25.08 -7.86
N THR A 200 -13.91 25.21 -8.98
CA THR A 200 -15.32 24.91 -9.10
C THR A 200 -15.55 23.94 -10.27
N PHE A 201 -16.21 22.84 -9.99
CA PHE A 201 -16.48 21.74 -10.91
C PHE A 201 -17.96 21.68 -11.22
N GLU A 202 -18.33 21.51 -12.50
CA GLU A 202 -19.71 21.54 -12.95
C GLU A 202 -20.15 20.18 -13.51
N THR A 203 -21.37 19.74 -13.19
CA THR A 203 -21.95 18.51 -13.73
C THR A 203 -22.27 18.67 -15.22
N ASP A 204 -22.04 17.59 -15.96
CA ASP A 204 -22.44 17.41 -17.35
C ASP A 204 -23.94 17.08 -17.52
N ALA A 205 -24.37 16.79 -18.75
CA ALA A 205 -25.74 16.39 -19.06
C ALA A 205 -26.20 15.06 -18.44
N ASN A 206 -25.26 14.25 -17.94
CA ASN A 206 -25.55 13.04 -17.19
C ASN A 206 -25.69 13.30 -15.69
N GLY A 207 -25.49 14.55 -15.24
CA GLY A 207 -25.51 14.94 -13.83
C GLY A 207 -24.27 14.50 -13.06
N SER A 208 -23.14 14.35 -13.75
CA SER A 208 -21.88 13.90 -13.17
C SER A 208 -20.71 14.76 -13.58
N PHE A 209 -19.64 14.71 -12.81
CA PHE A 209 -18.31 15.19 -13.21
C PHE A 209 -17.22 14.29 -12.66
N THR A 210 -16.04 14.33 -13.27
CA THR A 210 -14.81 13.73 -12.76
C THR A 210 -13.78 14.83 -12.60
N LEU A 211 -13.02 14.82 -11.54
CA LEU A 211 -11.95 15.80 -11.31
C LEU A 211 -10.88 15.71 -12.38
N PRO A 212 -10.32 16.86 -12.82
CA PRO A 212 -9.27 16.88 -13.85
C PRO A 212 -7.92 16.34 -13.34
N GLU A 213 -7.68 16.42 -12.04
CA GLU A 213 -6.50 15.89 -11.37
C GLU A 213 -6.94 14.91 -10.27
N LYS A 214 -6.05 14.02 -9.86
CA LYS A 214 -6.26 13.15 -8.73
C LYS A 214 -6.18 13.94 -7.43
N LEU A 215 -6.82 13.42 -6.39
CA LEU A 215 -6.65 13.90 -5.03
C LEU A 215 -5.58 13.05 -4.34
N GLU A 216 -4.67 13.70 -3.66
CA GLU A 216 -3.68 13.06 -2.79
C GLU A 216 -4.34 12.48 -1.53
N HIS A 217 -3.61 11.62 -0.82
CA HIS A 217 -4.07 11.14 0.48
C HIS A 217 -4.47 12.29 1.40
N GLY A 218 -5.67 12.21 1.97
CA GLY A 218 -6.17 13.24 2.87
C GLY A 218 -7.67 13.17 3.14
N SER A 219 -8.12 14.06 4.05
CA SER A 219 -9.53 14.26 4.37
C SER A 219 -10.07 15.48 3.65
N TYR A 220 -11.21 15.31 3.02
CA TYR A 220 -11.82 16.32 2.16
C TYR A 220 -13.31 16.44 2.40
N TYR A 221 -13.91 17.49 1.84
CA TYR A 221 -15.35 17.69 1.81
C TYR A 221 -15.81 18.05 0.41
N LEU A 222 -16.90 17.45 -0.02
CA LEU A 222 -17.62 17.82 -1.23
C LEU A 222 -18.69 18.85 -0.87
N HIS A 223 -18.55 20.08 -1.36
CA HIS A 223 -19.43 21.21 -1.10
C HIS A 223 -20.18 21.61 -2.37
N GLU A 224 -21.52 21.70 -2.31
CA GLU A 224 -22.32 22.18 -3.42
C GLU A 224 -22.47 23.70 -3.35
N THR A 225 -22.06 24.43 -4.39
CA THR A 225 -22.20 25.88 -4.49
C THR A 225 -23.43 26.30 -5.30
N LYS A 226 -23.94 25.41 -6.18
CA LYS A 226 -25.13 25.65 -7.00
C LYS A 226 -25.84 24.34 -7.31
N ALA A 227 -27.14 24.26 -7.01
CA ALA A 227 -27.97 23.11 -7.36
C ALA A 227 -28.35 23.11 -8.86
N PRO A 228 -28.67 21.93 -9.43
CA PRO A 228 -29.24 21.86 -10.78
C PRO A 228 -30.66 22.44 -10.83
N GLU A 229 -31.10 22.80 -12.01
CA GLU A 229 -32.47 23.37 -12.20
C GLU A 229 -33.55 22.42 -11.67
N GLY A 230 -34.47 22.96 -10.87
CA GLY A 230 -35.57 22.21 -10.26
C GLY A 230 -35.25 21.55 -8.93
N TYR A 231 -34.07 21.74 -8.40
CA TYR A 231 -33.63 21.20 -7.11
C TYR A 231 -33.24 22.31 -6.12
N LEU A 232 -33.22 21.98 -4.85
CA LEU A 232 -32.79 22.87 -3.76
C LEU A 232 -31.30 22.66 -3.50
N LEU A 233 -30.59 23.74 -3.27
CA LEU A 233 -29.17 23.72 -2.89
C LEU A 233 -28.97 22.85 -1.65
N GLY A 234 -28.04 21.91 -1.72
CA GLY A 234 -27.57 21.15 -0.57
C GLY A 234 -26.79 22.05 0.40
N ILE A 235 -27.07 21.92 1.67
CA ILE A 235 -26.46 22.74 2.74
C ILE A 235 -25.42 21.98 3.55
N GLU A 236 -25.30 20.69 3.33
CA GLU A 236 -24.39 19.81 4.07
C GLU A 236 -23.21 19.39 3.19
N ASP A 237 -22.02 19.60 3.68
CA ASP A 237 -20.81 19.05 3.06
C ASP A 237 -20.74 17.55 3.28
N ILE A 238 -20.39 16.80 2.25
CA ILE A 238 -20.14 15.36 2.36
C ILE A 238 -18.66 15.14 2.65
N PRO A 239 -18.29 14.67 3.86
CA PRO A 239 -16.90 14.34 4.16
C PRO A 239 -16.49 13.05 3.45
N PHE A 240 -15.25 12.99 2.97
CA PHE A 240 -14.66 11.78 2.41
C PHE A 240 -13.14 11.77 2.65
N VAL A 241 -12.54 10.59 2.51
CA VAL A 241 -11.09 10.38 2.70
C VAL A 241 -10.56 9.73 1.44
N VAL A 242 -9.39 10.15 1.01
CA VAL A 242 -8.57 9.46 0.01
C VAL A 242 -7.50 8.69 0.78
N ASP A 243 -7.52 7.37 0.69
CA ASP A 243 -6.61 6.45 1.37
C ASP A 243 -6.19 5.29 0.44
N GLN A 244 -5.48 4.32 0.97
CA GLN A 244 -4.95 3.16 0.25
C GLN A 244 -6.03 2.20 -0.32
N GLU A 245 -7.32 2.41 -0.04
CA GLU A 245 -8.41 1.61 -0.62
C GLU A 245 -8.77 2.06 -2.05
N PHE A 246 -8.31 3.25 -2.46
CA PHE A 246 -8.62 3.84 -3.75
C PHE A 246 -7.39 3.92 -4.65
N ASP A 247 -7.57 3.54 -5.93
CA ASP A 247 -6.57 3.59 -6.98
C ASP A 247 -7.21 3.78 -8.35
N TRP A 248 -6.45 3.57 -9.45
CA TRP A 248 -6.96 3.62 -10.80
C TRP A 248 -8.00 2.54 -11.13
N GLU A 249 -7.90 1.37 -10.51
CA GLU A 249 -8.81 0.23 -10.73
C GLU A 249 -10.07 0.38 -9.88
N ASN A 250 -9.95 1.08 -8.74
CA ASN A 250 -11.02 1.35 -7.78
C ASN A 250 -11.14 2.86 -7.47
N PRO A 251 -11.58 3.70 -8.44
CA PRO A 251 -11.68 5.15 -8.25
C PRO A 251 -12.74 5.52 -7.22
N LEU A 252 -12.49 6.60 -6.48
CA LEU A 252 -13.43 7.15 -5.52
C LEU A 252 -14.68 7.69 -6.25
N SER A 253 -15.87 7.24 -5.84
CA SER A 253 -17.13 7.69 -6.41
C SER A 253 -18.09 8.15 -5.31
N ILE A 254 -18.55 9.41 -5.40
CA ILE A 254 -19.45 10.01 -4.43
C ILE A 254 -20.80 10.34 -5.09
N THR A 255 -21.90 9.97 -4.42
CA THR A 255 -23.23 10.44 -4.81
C THR A 255 -23.63 11.62 -3.93
N TYR A 256 -24.11 12.71 -4.55
CA TYR A 256 -24.59 13.89 -3.84
C TYR A 256 -26.11 14.04 -3.99
N PRO A 257 -26.90 13.96 -2.88
CA PRO A 257 -28.37 13.97 -2.94
C PRO A 257 -28.94 15.39 -2.84
N ASP A 258 -29.80 15.79 -3.80
CA ASP A 258 -30.60 17.01 -3.73
C ASP A 258 -32.08 16.74 -3.58
N ALA A 259 -32.75 17.58 -2.81
CA ALA A 259 -34.20 17.57 -2.70
C ALA A 259 -34.86 18.31 -3.86
N PRO A 260 -35.89 17.75 -4.52
CA PRO A 260 -36.58 18.47 -5.57
C PRO A 260 -37.32 19.70 -5.04
N ALA A 261 -37.27 20.80 -5.78
CA ALA A 261 -38.03 22.00 -5.47
C ALA A 261 -39.53 21.73 -5.64
N LYS A 262 -40.33 22.00 -4.62
CA LYS A 262 -41.79 21.76 -4.65
C LYS A 262 -42.54 23.05 -4.52
N GLY A 263 -43.55 23.23 -5.39
CA GLY A 263 -44.48 24.34 -5.37
C GLY A 263 -45.91 23.89 -5.16
N LYS A 264 -46.77 24.81 -4.71
CA LYS A 264 -48.23 24.60 -4.66
C LYS A 264 -48.87 25.49 -5.68
N ILE A 265 -49.73 24.92 -6.50
CA ILE A 265 -50.61 25.68 -7.41
C ILE A 265 -51.96 25.82 -6.75
N ARG A 266 -52.45 27.06 -6.60
CA ARG A 266 -53.81 27.36 -6.19
C ARG A 266 -54.56 27.89 -7.39
N VAL A 267 -55.60 27.16 -7.78
CA VAL A 267 -56.51 27.61 -8.83
C VAL A 267 -57.79 28.12 -8.18
N THR A 268 -58.13 29.38 -8.45
CA THR A 268 -59.42 29.97 -8.04
C THR A 268 -60.30 30.08 -9.28
N LYS A 269 -61.47 29.44 -9.22
CA LYS A 269 -62.45 29.58 -10.28
C LYS A 269 -63.41 30.70 -9.88
N THR A 270 -63.55 31.69 -10.74
CA THR A 270 -64.50 32.83 -10.57
C THR A 270 -65.55 32.74 -11.64
N ASP A 271 -66.76 33.20 -11.28
CA ASP A 271 -67.81 33.41 -12.27
C ASP A 271 -67.45 34.56 -13.19
N LYS A 272 -67.68 34.41 -14.46
CA LYS A 272 -67.40 35.44 -15.49
C LYS A 272 -68.39 36.57 -15.47
N GLU A 273 -69.58 36.37 -14.87
CA GLU A 273 -70.67 37.31 -14.86
C GLU A 273 -70.82 38.09 -13.55
N THR A 274 -70.03 37.79 -12.54
CA THR A 274 -69.88 38.49 -11.26
C THR A 274 -68.43 38.94 -11.07
#